data_f5278c3be957e395e0436d5c0296669f
#
_entry.id   f5278c3be957e395e0436d5c0296669f
#
_cell.length_a   1.000
_cell.length_b   1.000
_cell.length_c   1.000
_cell.angle_alpha   90.00
_cell.angle_beta   90.00
_cell.angle_gamma   90.00
#
_symmetry.space_group_name_H-M   'P 1'
#
loop_
_entity.id
_entity.type
_entity.pdbx_description
1 polymer ?
#
loop_
_entity_poly.entity_id
_entity_poly.type
_entity_poly.pdbx_seq_one_letter_code
_entity_poly.pdbx_strand_id
1 'polypeptide(L)'
;MPLNDDTIFEIAHHYRFQWEPAQQMHVLLYPEGMVQLPGSSGEILKRVNGTARVGEIVADLEHAFPGADLRGDVIEFLEQAHGKGWIRTKQG
;
A
#
# COMPACT_ATOMS: atom_id res chain seq x y z
N MET A 1 9.48 15.06 -0.35
CA MET A 1 10.62 14.13 -0.39
C MET A 1 10.24 12.89 -1.16
N PRO A 2 11.01 12.53 -2.15
CA PRO A 2 10.73 11.26 -2.81
C PRO A 2 11.00 10.10 -1.85
N LEU A 3 10.19 9.07 -1.97
CA LEU A 3 10.41 7.87 -1.18
C LEU A 3 11.61 7.10 -1.73
N ASN A 4 12.20 6.26 -0.89
CA ASN A 4 13.29 5.40 -1.30
C ASN A 4 13.06 4.00 -0.72
N ASP A 5 13.99 3.09 -0.99
CA ASP A 5 13.83 1.70 -0.58
C ASP A 5 13.77 1.52 0.93
N ASP A 6 14.30 2.45 1.69
CA ASP A 6 14.31 2.36 3.16
C ASP A 6 13.10 3.02 3.80
N THR A 7 12.27 3.69 3.01
CA THR A 7 11.07 4.34 3.53
C THR A 7 10.12 3.29 4.10
N ILE A 8 9.58 3.55 5.29
CA ILE A 8 8.58 2.72 5.91
C ILE A 8 7.28 3.51 5.97
N PHE A 9 6.21 2.92 5.47
CA PHE A 9 4.89 3.53 5.54
C PHE A 9 4.00 2.78 6.50
N GLU A 10 2.99 3.47 7.01
CA GLU A 10 1.89 2.83 7.73
C GLU A 10 0.59 3.43 7.22
N ILE A 11 -0.50 2.71 7.40
CA ILE A 11 -1.83 3.22 7.05
C ILE A 11 -2.13 4.39 7.99
N ALA A 12 -2.56 5.53 7.43
CA ALA A 12 -2.89 6.69 8.23
C ALA A 12 -4.05 6.34 9.17
N HIS A 13 -4.02 6.89 10.40
CA HIS A 13 -4.92 6.39 11.45
C HIS A 13 -6.39 6.68 11.21
N HIS A 14 -6.72 7.60 10.29
CA HIS A 14 -8.12 7.85 9.91
C HIS A 14 -8.67 6.79 8.98
N TYR A 15 -7.84 5.92 8.46
CA TYR A 15 -8.21 4.91 7.49
C TYR A 15 -8.08 3.52 8.09
N ARG A 16 -9.01 2.64 7.70
CA ARG A 16 -8.93 1.24 8.11
C ARG A 16 -8.85 0.37 6.87
N PHE A 17 -7.79 -0.38 6.76
CA PHE A 17 -7.59 -1.31 5.66
C PHE A 17 -8.24 -2.64 6.02
N GLN A 18 -9.13 -3.13 5.17
CA GLN A 18 -9.75 -4.43 5.43
C GLN A 18 -10.20 -5.08 4.14
N TRP A 19 -10.46 -6.37 4.25
CA TRP A 19 -11.02 -7.18 3.16
C TRP A 19 -12.53 -7.03 3.17
N GLU A 20 -13.12 -6.80 1.99
CA GLU A 20 -14.57 -6.69 1.85
C GLU A 20 -15.10 -7.92 1.10
N PRO A 21 -15.71 -8.88 1.84
CA PRO A 21 -16.13 -10.14 1.21
C PRO A 21 -17.20 -9.98 0.14
N ALA A 22 -18.12 -9.03 0.32
CA ALA A 22 -19.20 -8.84 -0.63
C ALA A 22 -18.70 -8.39 -1.99
N GLN A 23 -17.60 -7.61 -2.01
CA GLN A 23 -16.99 -7.13 -3.24
C GLN A 23 -15.78 -7.94 -3.64
N GLN A 24 -15.30 -8.80 -2.75
CA GLN A 24 -14.12 -9.63 -2.94
C GLN A 24 -12.89 -8.79 -3.30
N MET A 25 -12.69 -7.70 -2.54
CA MET A 25 -11.53 -6.84 -2.71
C MET A 25 -11.18 -6.15 -1.40
N HIS A 26 -9.97 -5.62 -1.31
CA HIS A 26 -9.58 -4.81 -0.17
C HIS A 26 -10.15 -3.41 -0.32
N VAL A 27 -10.39 -2.77 0.82
CA VAL A 27 -10.92 -1.40 0.87
C VAL A 27 -10.23 -0.63 1.97
N LEU A 28 -10.24 0.70 1.85
CA LEU A 28 -9.90 1.60 2.94
C LEU A 28 -11.19 2.27 3.40
N LEU A 29 -11.51 2.09 4.65
CA LEU A 29 -12.68 2.74 5.24
C LEU A 29 -12.25 4.01 5.96
N TYR A 30 -13.05 5.05 5.86
CA TYR A 30 -12.82 6.30 6.57
C TYR A 30 -14.19 6.91 6.90
N PRO A 31 -14.24 7.94 7.78
CA PRO A 31 -15.55 8.41 8.27
C PRO A 31 -16.53 8.79 7.18
N GLU A 32 -16.06 9.34 6.06
CA GLU A 32 -16.96 9.81 5.00
C GLU A 32 -17.24 8.79 3.92
N GLY A 33 -16.60 7.63 3.97
CA GLY A 33 -16.82 6.66 2.90
C GLY A 33 -15.80 5.53 2.84
N MET A 34 -15.60 5.05 1.61
CA MET A 34 -14.78 3.87 1.37
C MET A 34 -14.03 4.04 0.06
N VAL A 35 -12.75 3.65 0.06
CA VAL A 35 -11.95 3.58 -1.16
C VAL A 35 -11.82 2.12 -1.56
N GLN A 36 -12.22 1.79 -2.77
CA GLN A 36 -12.06 0.45 -3.31
C GLN A 36 -10.64 0.27 -3.84
N LEU A 37 -10.05 -0.88 -3.56
CA LEU A 37 -8.65 -1.17 -3.91
C LEU A 37 -8.60 -2.44 -4.74
N PRO A 38 -9.03 -2.37 -6.01
CA PRO A 38 -9.03 -3.57 -6.86
C PRO A 38 -7.61 -3.94 -7.28
N GLY A 39 -7.42 -5.24 -7.55
CA GLY A 39 -6.18 -5.73 -8.15
C GLY A 39 -4.95 -5.47 -7.31
N SER A 40 -3.92 -4.91 -7.95
CA SER A 40 -2.63 -4.72 -7.30
C SER A 40 -2.66 -3.70 -6.18
N SER A 41 -3.60 -2.76 -6.20
CA SER A 41 -3.71 -1.74 -5.14
C SER A 41 -3.87 -2.39 -3.76
N GLY A 42 -4.77 -3.37 -3.67
CA GLY A 42 -4.97 -4.09 -2.43
C GLY A 42 -3.74 -4.88 -2.00
N GLU A 43 -3.08 -5.51 -2.98
CA GLU A 43 -1.88 -6.29 -2.67
C GLU A 43 -0.74 -5.42 -2.16
N ILE A 44 -0.60 -4.23 -2.70
CA ILE A 44 0.44 -3.31 -2.24
C ILE A 44 0.14 -2.84 -0.81
N LEU A 45 -1.07 -2.34 -0.57
CA LEU A 45 -1.41 -1.82 0.76
C LEU A 45 -1.46 -2.91 1.83
N LYS A 46 -1.76 -4.15 1.44
CA LYS A 46 -1.72 -5.29 2.35
C LYS A 46 -0.35 -5.43 3.01
N ARG A 47 0.69 -4.98 2.33
CA ARG A 47 2.07 -5.10 2.81
C ARG A 47 2.57 -3.85 3.54
N VAL A 48 1.75 -2.80 3.58
CA VAL A 48 2.07 -1.57 4.33
C VAL A 48 1.64 -1.79 5.77
N ASN A 49 2.59 -2.15 6.62
CA ASN A 49 2.29 -2.60 7.98
C ASN A 49 3.07 -1.86 9.07
N GLY A 50 3.75 -0.77 8.71
CA GLY A 50 4.48 0.01 9.70
C GLY A 50 5.87 -0.53 10.02
N THR A 51 6.28 -1.62 9.40
CA THR A 51 7.62 -2.21 9.62
C THR A 51 8.34 -2.53 8.32
N ALA A 52 7.61 -2.86 7.25
CA ALA A 52 8.24 -3.23 5.99
C ALA A 52 8.74 -1.99 5.26
N ARG A 53 9.97 -2.06 4.77
CA ARG A 53 10.52 -1.02 3.92
C ARG A 53 9.98 -1.16 2.50
N VAL A 54 9.98 -0.06 1.77
CA VAL A 54 9.51 -0.07 0.38
C VAL A 54 10.22 -1.13 -0.45
N GLY A 55 11.54 -1.26 -0.30
CA GLY A 55 12.27 -2.30 -1.02
C GLY A 55 11.83 -3.71 -0.68
N GLU A 56 11.45 -3.93 0.59
CA GLU A 56 10.93 -5.22 1.01
C GLU A 56 9.55 -5.49 0.42
N ILE A 57 8.71 -4.46 0.33
CA ILE A 57 7.40 -4.60 -0.29
C ILE A 57 7.54 -4.98 -1.76
N VAL A 58 8.44 -4.30 -2.48
CA VAL A 58 8.69 -4.61 -3.88
C VAL A 58 9.18 -6.05 -4.04
N ALA A 59 10.16 -6.43 -3.22
CA ALA A 59 10.73 -7.79 -3.30
C ALA A 59 9.68 -8.85 -3.00
N ASP A 60 8.84 -8.62 -2.00
CA ASP A 60 7.81 -9.56 -1.63
C ASP A 60 6.77 -9.73 -2.74
N LEU A 61 6.39 -8.61 -3.36
CA LEU A 61 5.43 -8.67 -4.48
C LEU A 61 6.03 -9.36 -5.69
N GLU A 62 7.29 -9.11 -6.00
CA GLU A 62 7.93 -9.77 -7.12
C GLU A 62 8.11 -11.25 -6.86
N HIS A 63 8.30 -11.64 -5.61
CA HIS A 63 8.36 -13.05 -5.24
C HIS A 63 6.98 -13.71 -5.38
N ALA A 64 5.93 -13.01 -4.97
CA ALA A 64 4.56 -13.53 -5.06
C ALA A 64 4.06 -13.60 -6.50
N PHE A 65 4.55 -12.73 -7.38
CA PHE A 65 4.13 -12.67 -8.78
C PHE A 65 5.37 -12.72 -9.67
N PRO A 66 6.01 -13.90 -9.76
CA PRO A 66 7.29 -14.02 -10.46
C PRO A 66 7.15 -13.69 -11.94
N GLY A 67 8.20 -13.10 -12.49
CA GLY A 67 8.24 -12.71 -13.89
C GLY A 67 7.74 -11.32 -14.18
N ALA A 68 7.18 -10.62 -13.19
CA ALA A 68 6.69 -9.26 -13.36
C ALA A 68 7.71 -8.27 -12.82
N ASP A 69 7.89 -7.16 -13.53
CA ASP A 69 8.70 -6.05 -13.06
C ASP A 69 7.73 -5.06 -12.40
N LEU A 70 7.65 -5.11 -11.09
CA LEU A 70 6.63 -4.38 -10.35
C LEU A 70 7.13 -3.12 -9.67
N ARG A 71 8.45 -2.90 -9.66
CA ARG A 71 9.02 -1.81 -8.86
C ARG A 71 8.42 -0.45 -9.21
N GLY A 72 8.38 -0.12 -10.52
CA GLY A 72 7.86 1.17 -10.96
C GLY A 72 6.41 1.37 -10.55
N ASP A 73 5.59 0.36 -10.75
CA ASP A 73 4.17 0.42 -10.42
C ASP A 73 3.95 0.54 -8.92
N VAL A 74 4.72 -0.19 -8.13
CA VAL A 74 4.60 -0.14 -6.67
C VAL A 74 4.97 1.25 -6.15
N ILE A 75 6.09 1.79 -6.62
CA ILE A 75 6.54 3.10 -6.17
C ILE A 75 5.54 4.18 -6.58
N GLU A 76 5.06 4.13 -7.82
CA GLU A 76 4.06 5.11 -8.27
C GLU A 76 2.80 5.05 -7.41
N PHE A 77 2.31 3.84 -7.13
CA PHE A 77 1.13 3.69 -6.31
C PHE A 77 1.35 4.22 -4.89
N LEU A 78 2.49 3.90 -4.28
CA LEU A 78 2.79 4.38 -2.94
C LEU A 78 2.91 5.89 -2.89
N GLU A 79 3.48 6.51 -3.91
CA GLU A 79 3.54 7.97 -3.97
C GLU A 79 2.14 8.58 -4.06
N GLN A 80 1.27 7.98 -4.87
CA GLN A 80 -0.11 8.46 -4.97
C GLN A 80 -0.86 8.27 -3.66
N ALA A 81 -0.73 7.12 -3.02
CA ALA A 81 -1.38 6.86 -1.75
C ALA A 81 -0.92 7.83 -0.68
N HIS A 82 0.39 8.12 -0.66
CA HIS A 82 0.95 9.08 0.28
C HIS A 82 0.40 10.49 0.01
N GLY A 83 0.33 10.88 -1.27
CA GLY A 83 -0.21 12.18 -1.64
C GLY A 83 -1.68 12.34 -1.29
N LYS A 84 -2.44 11.24 -1.27
CA LYS A 84 -3.85 11.27 -0.92
C LYS A 84 -4.08 11.18 0.60
N GLY A 85 -3.02 10.96 1.37
CA GLY A 85 -3.13 10.84 2.82
C GLY A 85 -3.57 9.49 3.31
N TRP A 86 -3.60 8.47 2.44
CA TRP A 86 -3.99 7.11 2.84
C TRP A 86 -2.94 6.45 3.70
N ILE A 87 -1.68 6.74 3.42
CA ILE A 87 -0.53 6.23 4.16
C ILE A 87 0.35 7.39 4.56
N ARG A 88 1.17 7.15 5.58
CA ARG A 88 2.13 8.17 6.03
C ARG A 88 3.45 7.48 6.33
N THR A 89 4.53 8.25 6.26
CA THR A 89 5.84 7.72 6.61
C THR A 89 5.90 7.50 8.11
N LYS A 90 6.48 6.37 8.49
CA LYS A 90 6.69 6.06 9.89
C LYS A 90 8.12 6.43 10.27
N GLN A 91 8.25 7.27 11.28
CA GLN A 91 9.55 7.64 11.81
C GLN A 91 10.03 6.50 12.70
N GLY A 92 11.14 5.90 12.30
CA GLY A 92 11.72 4.78 13.02
C GLY A 92 12.38 5.16 14.32
#